data_4f646dd9d99e6f9670d284911d52ea12
#
_entry.id   4f646dd9d99e6f9670d284911d52ea12
#
_cell.length_a   1.000
_cell.length_b   1.000
_cell.length_c   1.000
_cell.angle_alpha   90.00
_cell.angle_beta   90.00
_cell.angle_gamma   90.00
#
_symmetry.space_group_name_H-M   'P 1'
#
loop_
_entity.id
_entity.type
_entity.pdbx_description
1 polymer ?
#
loop_
_entity_poly.entity_id
_entity_poly.type
_entity_poly.pdbx_seq_one_letter_code
_entity_poly.pdbx_strand_id
1 'polypeptide(L)'
;MSQQFKDIFTGGLVSLFYHADTTNTDLADEAYEEIKECAGWPSYAIERGTVEVKSFSSQYNRKLVGKLNVPDLELVINYIPGDAVHEKLIKAAEDGTRIQIKVEYYVDAQKQTGIRTAFNGFISKVNLTGDDESVVQRELTFAVDGKPVPQKIFTVGG
;
A
#
# COMPACT_ATOMS: atom_id res chain seq x y z
N MET A 1 -23.11 11.02 -12.37
CA MET A 1 -22.33 10.43 -13.47
C MET A 1 -21.00 9.91 -12.97
N SER A 2 -20.66 8.71 -13.36
CA SER A 2 -19.34 8.19 -13.04
C SER A 2 -18.29 8.85 -13.95
N GLN A 3 -17.22 9.32 -13.35
CA GLN A 3 -16.09 9.87 -14.09
C GLN A 3 -15.19 8.73 -14.53
N GLN A 4 -14.95 8.63 -15.83
CA GLN A 4 -14.01 7.66 -16.37
C GLN A 4 -12.64 8.31 -16.57
N PHE A 5 -11.60 7.53 -16.28
CA PHE A 5 -10.25 7.97 -16.56
C PHE A 5 -10.01 7.93 -18.07
N LYS A 6 -9.75 9.06 -18.67
CA LYS A 6 -9.48 9.18 -20.11
C LYS A 6 -8.07 9.65 -20.41
N ASP A 7 -7.35 10.02 -19.38
CA ASP A 7 -6.01 10.59 -19.52
C ASP A 7 -5.18 10.34 -18.29
N ILE A 8 -3.94 10.72 -18.34
CA ILE A 8 -3.02 10.63 -17.21
C ILE A 8 -3.45 11.58 -16.10
N PHE A 9 -3.00 11.31 -14.89
CA PHE A 9 -3.30 12.17 -13.73
C PHE A 9 -2.08 12.33 -12.84
N THR A 10 -2.07 13.40 -12.05
CA THR A 10 -1.02 13.64 -11.06
C THR A 10 -1.47 13.11 -9.70
N GLY A 11 -0.52 12.51 -8.96
CA GLY A 11 -0.79 12.01 -7.64
C GLY A 11 -0.74 13.15 -6.62
N GLY A 12 -1.88 13.77 -6.36
CA GLY A 12 -1.94 14.86 -5.40
C GLY A 12 -2.29 14.40 -4.00
N LEU A 13 -3.33 13.58 -3.88
CA LEU A 13 -3.83 13.15 -2.57
C LEU A 13 -3.85 11.63 -2.49
N VAL A 14 -3.59 11.12 -1.28
CA VAL A 14 -3.59 9.69 -1.00
C VAL A 14 -4.10 9.47 0.42
N SER A 15 -4.80 8.38 0.65
CA SER A 15 -5.22 7.95 1.98
C SER A 15 -4.86 6.51 2.22
N LEU A 16 -4.55 6.19 3.47
CA LEU A 16 -4.28 4.84 3.92
C LEU A 16 -5.37 4.37 4.86
N PHE A 17 -5.71 3.09 4.79
CA PHE A 17 -6.73 2.49 5.65
C PHE A 17 -6.22 1.18 6.21
N TYR A 18 -6.63 0.88 7.43
CA TYR A 18 -6.28 -0.32 8.17
C TYR A 18 -7.47 -1.26 8.25
N HIS A 19 -7.22 -2.56 8.05
CA HIS A 19 -8.22 -3.61 8.24
C HIS A 19 -7.57 -4.80 8.92
N ALA A 20 -8.23 -5.34 9.92
CA ALA A 20 -7.69 -6.48 10.67
C ALA A 20 -7.86 -7.82 9.96
N ASP A 21 -8.82 -7.93 9.04
CA ASP A 21 -9.10 -9.16 8.32
C ASP A 21 -8.35 -9.22 6.99
N THR A 22 -7.34 -10.07 6.93
CA THR A 22 -6.50 -10.23 5.74
C THR A 22 -7.17 -11.06 4.65
N THR A 23 -8.33 -11.66 4.92
CA THR A 23 -9.10 -12.40 3.91
C THR A 23 -10.09 -11.52 3.17
N ASN A 24 -10.26 -10.27 3.61
CA ASN A 24 -11.19 -9.33 2.99
C ASN A 24 -10.75 -9.00 1.56
N THR A 25 -11.69 -9.07 0.62
CA THR A 25 -11.48 -8.69 -0.78
C THR A 25 -12.34 -7.49 -1.20
N ASP A 26 -13.21 -7.01 -0.30
CA ASP A 26 -14.08 -5.85 -0.58
C ASP A 26 -13.38 -4.56 -0.19
N LEU A 27 -12.93 -3.80 -1.18
CA LEU A 27 -12.25 -2.53 -0.97
C LEU A 27 -13.17 -1.42 -0.47
N ALA A 28 -14.47 -1.63 -0.51
CA ALA A 28 -15.47 -0.70 0.01
C ALA A 28 -16.02 -1.09 1.39
N ASP A 29 -15.40 -2.06 2.06
CA ASP A 29 -15.83 -2.54 3.37
C ASP A 29 -15.79 -1.40 4.40
N GLU A 30 -16.86 -1.26 5.16
CA GLU A 30 -16.98 -0.24 6.19
C GLU A 30 -16.08 -0.47 7.42
N ALA A 31 -15.53 -1.67 7.56
CA ALA A 31 -14.62 -1.99 8.65
C ALA A 31 -13.21 -1.39 8.49
N TYR A 32 -12.91 -0.80 7.34
CA TYR A 32 -11.65 -0.07 7.18
C TYR A 32 -11.61 1.16 8.07
N GLU A 33 -10.51 1.33 8.77
CA GLU A 33 -10.26 2.50 9.61
C GLU A 33 -9.18 3.37 8.95
N GLU A 34 -9.47 4.65 8.77
CA GLU A 34 -8.51 5.56 8.13
C GLU A 34 -7.27 5.76 8.99
N ILE A 35 -6.11 5.63 8.37
CA ILE A 35 -4.83 5.96 8.98
C ILE A 35 -4.59 7.45 8.71
N LYS A 36 -4.76 8.27 9.73
CA LYS A 36 -4.65 9.73 9.61
C LYS A 36 -3.21 10.17 9.39
N GLU A 37 -3.05 11.32 8.78
CA GLU A 37 -1.77 12.01 8.60
C GLU A 37 -0.75 11.24 7.77
N CYS A 38 -1.20 10.69 6.63
CA CYS A 38 -0.29 10.10 5.67
C CYS A 38 0.64 11.19 5.11
N ALA A 39 1.94 11.04 5.35
CA ALA A 39 2.93 12.07 5.02
C ALA A 39 3.74 11.77 3.76
N GLY A 40 3.72 10.52 3.29
CA GLY A 40 4.48 10.11 2.12
C GLY A 40 3.61 9.48 1.06
N TRP A 41 4.09 9.48 -0.18
CA TRP A 41 3.41 8.80 -1.27
C TRP A 41 3.74 7.30 -1.24
N PRO A 42 2.78 6.43 -0.91
CA PRO A 42 3.06 4.99 -0.86
C PRO A 42 3.06 4.41 -2.26
N SER A 43 4.26 4.21 -2.78
CA SER A 43 4.45 3.58 -4.08
C SER A 43 4.56 2.08 -3.94
N TYR A 44 4.03 1.35 -4.91
CA TYR A 44 4.18 -0.10 -4.92
C TYR A 44 4.57 -0.58 -6.32
N ALA A 45 5.16 -1.76 -6.37
CA ALA A 45 5.55 -2.41 -7.60
C ALA A 45 5.13 -3.89 -7.55
N ILE A 46 4.86 -4.45 -8.71
CA ILE A 46 4.68 -5.89 -8.84
C ILE A 46 5.83 -6.37 -9.71
N GLU A 47 6.66 -7.22 -9.16
CA GLU A 47 7.84 -7.72 -9.85
C GLU A 47 7.70 -9.21 -10.14
N ARG A 48 8.22 -9.60 -11.27
CA ARG A 48 8.26 -11.00 -11.66
C ARG A 48 9.70 -11.43 -11.79
N GLY A 49 10.05 -12.52 -11.12
CA GLY A 49 11.36 -13.10 -11.28
C GLY A 49 11.51 -13.71 -12.66
N THR A 50 12.73 -13.76 -13.15
CA THR A 50 13.06 -14.44 -14.40
C THR A 50 14.15 -15.47 -14.14
N VAL A 51 14.05 -16.61 -14.80
CA VAL A 51 15.08 -17.66 -14.74
C VAL A 51 15.74 -17.73 -16.10
N GLU A 52 17.04 -17.48 -16.12
CA GLU A 52 17.81 -17.58 -17.37
C GLU A 52 18.25 -19.03 -17.59
N VAL A 53 17.96 -19.54 -18.78
CA VAL A 53 18.36 -20.89 -19.17
C VAL A 53 19.40 -20.77 -20.29
N LYS A 54 20.59 -21.27 -20.00
CA LYS A 54 21.68 -21.30 -21.00
C LYS A 54 21.59 -22.57 -21.82
N SER A 55 21.81 -22.40 -23.13
CA SER A 55 21.84 -23.53 -24.07
C SER A 55 23.05 -23.41 -24.97
N PHE A 56 23.81 -24.47 -25.08
CA PHE A 56 24.97 -24.50 -25.97
C PHE A 56 24.61 -24.70 -27.45
N SER A 57 23.33 -25.02 -27.70
CA SER A 57 22.85 -25.23 -29.08
C SER A 57 22.24 -23.96 -29.68
N SER A 58 22.18 -22.86 -28.93
CA SER A 58 21.60 -21.58 -29.36
C SER A 58 22.55 -20.43 -29.04
N GLN A 59 22.55 -19.41 -29.89
CA GLN A 59 23.32 -18.19 -29.64
C GLN A 59 22.66 -17.31 -28.59
N TYR A 60 21.37 -17.53 -28.31
CA TYR A 60 20.62 -16.72 -27.36
C TYR A 60 20.20 -17.54 -26.18
N ASN A 61 20.31 -16.94 -24.99
CA ASN A 61 19.80 -17.55 -23.77
C ASN A 61 18.29 -17.38 -23.70
N ARG A 62 17.62 -18.39 -23.15
CA ARG A 62 16.18 -18.32 -22.91
C ARG A 62 15.93 -17.82 -21.48
N LYS A 63 14.78 -17.18 -21.29
CA LYS A 63 14.34 -16.76 -19.96
C LYS A 63 12.98 -17.36 -19.68
N LEU A 64 12.84 -17.90 -18.48
CA LEU A 64 11.58 -18.44 -17.97
C LEU A 64 10.95 -17.45 -17.01
N VAL A 65 9.62 -17.46 -16.99
CA VAL A 65 8.84 -16.58 -16.11
C VAL A 65 8.84 -17.14 -14.70
N GLY A 66 9.27 -16.33 -13.73
CA GLY A 66 9.27 -16.72 -12.31
C GLY A 66 8.01 -16.28 -11.59
N LYS A 67 8.06 -16.32 -10.26
CA LYS A 67 6.93 -15.94 -9.41
C LYS A 67 6.78 -14.42 -9.33
N LEU A 68 5.55 -13.98 -9.13
CA LEU A 68 5.27 -12.58 -8.83
C LEU A 68 5.63 -12.26 -7.38
N ASN A 69 6.15 -11.07 -7.17
CA ASN A 69 6.51 -10.56 -5.86
C ASN A 69 6.15 -9.07 -5.78
N VAL A 70 5.67 -8.66 -4.61
CA VAL A 70 5.44 -7.25 -4.32
C VAL A 70 6.48 -6.84 -3.27
N PRO A 71 7.42 -5.94 -3.61
CA PRO A 71 8.39 -5.45 -2.64
C PRO A 71 7.73 -4.73 -1.47
N ASP A 72 8.47 -4.56 -0.38
CA ASP A 72 7.98 -3.89 0.82
C ASP A 72 7.52 -2.47 0.51
N LEU A 73 6.43 -2.07 1.17
CA LEU A 73 5.90 -0.72 1.07
C LEU A 73 6.46 0.14 2.20
N GLU A 74 6.85 1.36 1.88
CA GLU A 74 7.23 2.35 2.87
C GLU A 74 6.05 3.28 3.14
N LEU A 75 5.59 3.29 4.38
CA LEU A 75 4.46 4.11 4.83
C LEU A 75 4.98 5.13 5.82
N VAL A 76 4.73 6.40 5.55
CA VAL A 76 5.15 7.49 6.43
C VAL A 76 3.92 8.22 6.93
N ILE A 77 3.80 8.37 8.24
CA ILE A 77 2.69 9.10 8.86
C ILE A 77 3.24 10.14 9.83
N ASN A 78 2.56 11.28 9.90
CA ASN A 78 2.80 12.25 10.98
C ASN A 78 2.19 11.65 12.24
N TYR A 79 3.02 11.37 13.24
CA TYR A 79 2.59 10.59 14.39
C TYR A 79 1.72 11.41 15.34
N ILE A 80 0.55 10.88 15.67
CA ILE A 80 -0.34 11.45 16.69
C ILE A 80 -0.35 10.48 17.87
N PRO A 81 0.35 10.79 18.98
CA PRO A 81 0.31 9.93 20.15
C PRO A 81 -1.12 9.78 20.67
N GLY A 82 -1.52 8.56 20.97
CA GLY A 82 -2.86 8.27 21.44
C GLY A 82 -3.92 8.11 20.37
N ASP A 83 -3.59 8.32 19.10
CA ASP A 83 -4.53 7.99 18.02
C ASP A 83 -4.73 6.47 17.96
N ALA A 84 -6.00 6.03 18.00
CA ALA A 84 -6.33 4.62 18.10
C ALA A 84 -5.74 3.79 16.96
N VAL A 85 -5.81 4.30 15.72
CA VAL A 85 -5.31 3.55 14.55
C VAL A 85 -3.79 3.53 14.51
N HIS A 86 -3.13 4.66 14.83
CA HIS A 86 -1.67 4.71 14.90
C HIS A 86 -1.13 3.73 15.95
N GLU A 87 -1.78 3.65 17.11
CA GLU A 87 -1.38 2.72 18.17
C GLU A 87 -1.64 1.26 17.77
N LYS A 88 -2.71 0.99 17.03
CA LYS A 88 -2.98 -0.36 16.49
C LYS A 88 -1.89 -0.81 15.52
N LEU A 89 -1.40 0.09 14.68
CA LEU A 89 -0.32 -0.22 13.74
C LEU A 89 0.98 -0.54 14.47
N ILE A 90 1.31 0.25 15.48
CA ILE A 90 2.52 0.03 16.27
C ILE A 90 2.44 -1.29 17.02
N LYS A 91 1.28 -1.59 17.62
CA LYS A 91 1.07 -2.86 18.30
C LYS A 91 1.14 -4.06 17.37
N ALA A 92 0.56 -3.93 16.17
CA ALA A 92 0.63 -4.98 15.17
C ALA A 92 2.08 -5.25 14.76
N ALA A 93 2.91 -4.21 14.69
CA ALA A 93 4.34 -4.35 14.40
C ALA A 93 5.06 -5.09 15.51
N GLU A 94 4.78 -4.75 16.77
CA GLU A 94 5.39 -5.41 17.93
C GLU A 94 5.00 -6.88 18.04
N ASP A 95 3.73 -7.20 17.79
CA ASP A 95 3.19 -8.55 17.92
C ASP A 95 3.42 -9.41 16.67
N GLY A 96 3.82 -8.80 15.56
CA GLY A 96 3.95 -9.50 14.27
C GLY A 96 2.62 -9.94 13.68
N THR A 97 1.53 -9.25 14.03
CA THR A 97 0.19 -9.58 13.56
C THR A 97 0.03 -9.20 12.09
N ARG A 98 -0.58 -10.09 11.30
CA ARG A 98 -0.88 -9.81 9.90
C ARG A 98 -2.09 -8.91 9.81
N ILE A 99 -1.99 -7.89 8.96
CA ILE A 99 -3.04 -6.90 8.75
C ILE A 99 -3.19 -6.62 7.26
N GLN A 100 -4.27 -5.92 6.91
CA GLN A 100 -4.49 -5.46 5.54
C GLN A 100 -4.41 -3.94 5.52
N ILE A 101 -3.65 -3.41 4.57
CA ILE A 101 -3.52 -1.97 4.33
C ILE A 101 -4.12 -1.66 2.96
N LYS A 102 -5.11 -0.78 2.93
CA LYS A 102 -5.69 -0.26 1.69
C LYS A 102 -5.10 1.10 1.39
N VAL A 103 -4.74 1.32 0.13
CA VAL A 103 -4.26 2.62 -0.34
C VAL A 103 -5.23 3.16 -1.36
N GLU A 104 -5.69 4.39 -1.17
CA GLU A 104 -6.55 5.09 -2.13
C GLU A 104 -5.81 6.29 -2.69
N TYR A 105 -5.63 6.30 -4.02
CA TYR A 105 -5.01 7.41 -4.74
C TYR A 105 -6.12 8.19 -5.43
N TYR A 106 -6.19 9.50 -5.15
CA TYR A 106 -7.27 10.35 -5.66
C TYR A 106 -6.80 11.16 -6.85
N VAL A 107 -7.73 11.37 -7.81
CA VAL A 107 -7.47 12.21 -8.98
C VAL A 107 -8.07 13.60 -8.82
N ASP A 108 -8.91 13.82 -7.80
CA ASP A 108 -9.56 15.08 -7.53
C ASP A 108 -9.33 15.53 -6.08
N ALA A 109 -9.45 16.85 -5.85
CA ALA A 109 -9.25 17.42 -4.52
C ALA A 109 -10.36 17.06 -3.53
N GLN A 110 -11.52 16.66 -4.03
CA GLN A 110 -12.67 16.27 -3.21
C GLN A 110 -12.62 14.82 -2.75
N LYS A 111 -11.62 14.06 -3.21
CA LYS A 111 -11.42 12.65 -2.87
C LYS A 111 -12.61 11.76 -3.26
N GLN A 112 -13.26 12.07 -4.36
CA GLN A 112 -14.44 11.33 -4.81
C GLN A 112 -14.13 10.29 -5.88
N THR A 113 -13.06 10.49 -6.65
CA THR A 113 -12.69 9.60 -7.72
C THR A 113 -11.21 9.25 -7.61
N GLY A 114 -10.90 7.99 -7.83
CA GLY A 114 -9.53 7.54 -7.77
C GLY A 114 -9.39 6.05 -8.01
N ILE A 115 -8.24 5.53 -7.64
CA ILE A 115 -7.95 4.10 -7.68
C ILE A 115 -7.62 3.63 -6.27
N ARG A 116 -7.96 2.39 -5.97
CA ARG A 116 -7.66 1.78 -4.68
C ARG A 116 -7.22 0.34 -4.85
N THR A 117 -6.35 -0.06 -3.95
CA THR A 117 -5.84 -1.42 -3.87
C THR A 117 -5.51 -1.73 -2.42
N ALA A 118 -5.42 -3.00 -2.07
CA ALA A 118 -5.09 -3.41 -0.73
C ALA A 118 -4.02 -4.48 -0.73
N PHE A 119 -3.21 -4.47 0.32
CA PHE A 119 -2.10 -5.40 0.49
C PHE A 119 -2.22 -6.07 1.84
N ASN A 120 -2.01 -7.37 1.88
CA ASN A 120 -1.98 -8.16 3.11
C ASN A 120 -0.54 -8.42 3.50
N GLY A 121 -0.25 -8.37 4.78
CA GLY A 121 1.08 -8.63 5.26
C GLY A 121 1.26 -8.22 6.70
N PHE A 122 2.48 -7.83 7.05
CA PHE A 122 2.80 -7.40 8.41
C PHE A 122 3.82 -6.26 8.38
N ILE A 123 3.87 -5.52 9.47
CA ILE A 123 4.83 -4.42 9.59
C ILE A 123 6.14 -5.00 10.14
N SER A 124 7.19 -4.91 9.34
CA SER A 124 8.50 -5.48 9.70
C SER A 124 9.39 -4.49 10.43
N LYS A 125 9.11 -3.19 10.33
CA LYS A 125 9.94 -2.15 10.94
C LYS A 125 9.12 -0.92 11.23
N VAL A 126 9.33 -0.33 12.41
CA VAL A 126 8.73 0.95 12.81
C VAL A 126 9.83 1.86 13.31
N ASN A 127 9.99 3.02 12.68
CA ASN A 127 10.92 4.05 13.12
C ASN A 127 10.15 5.23 13.70
N LEU A 128 10.77 5.94 14.62
CA LEU A 128 10.31 7.24 15.07
C LEU A 128 11.36 8.27 14.66
N THR A 129 10.97 9.26 13.88
CA THR A 129 11.86 10.31 13.41
C THR A 129 11.30 11.68 13.77
N GLY A 130 12.16 12.67 13.81
CA GLY A 130 11.78 14.04 14.09
C GLY A 130 12.87 14.77 14.84
N ASP A 131 12.74 16.09 14.94
CA ASP A 131 13.60 16.94 15.74
C ASP A 131 12.81 18.17 16.18
N ASP A 132 13.48 19.16 16.77
CA ASP A 132 12.83 20.37 17.27
C ASP A 132 12.32 21.29 16.15
N GLU A 133 12.72 21.07 14.91
CA GLU A 133 12.28 21.86 13.74
C GLU A 133 11.45 21.03 12.76
N SER A 134 11.26 19.73 13.01
CA SER A 134 10.56 18.81 12.13
C SER A 134 9.40 18.13 12.83
N VAL A 135 8.37 17.80 12.05
CA VAL A 135 7.25 17.02 12.54
C VAL A 135 7.71 15.62 12.93
N VAL A 136 7.23 15.12 14.06
CA VAL A 136 7.52 13.74 14.48
C VAL A 136 6.74 12.79 13.58
N GLN A 137 7.44 11.83 13.00
CA GLN A 137 6.86 10.88 12.05
C GLN A 137 7.17 9.45 12.45
N ARG A 138 6.28 8.55 12.10
CA ARG A 138 6.53 7.11 12.12
C ARG A 138 6.75 6.64 10.69
N GLU A 139 7.84 5.97 10.46
CA GLU A 139 8.13 5.32 9.19
C GLU A 139 7.92 3.83 9.37
N LEU A 140 6.98 3.28 8.59
CA LEU A 140 6.59 1.88 8.69
C LEU A 140 7.03 1.15 7.43
N THR A 141 7.69 0.02 7.59
CA THR A 141 7.99 -0.87 6.48
C THR A 141 6.97 -2.01 6.51
N PHE A 142 6.12 -2.06 5.49
CA PHE A 142 5.07 -3.06 5.37
C PHE A 142 5.52 -4.16 4.42
N ALA A 143 5.72 -5.35 4.95
CA ALA A 143 6.11 -6.52 4.16
C ALA A 143 4.86 -7.17 3.59
N VAL A 144 4.74 -7.15 2.27
CA VAL A 144 3.57 -7.70 1.57
C VAL A 144 3.69 -9.22 1.48
N ASP A 145 2.65 -9.91 1.92
CA ASP A 145 2.57 -11.35 1.90
C ASP A 145 1.44 -11.81 0.98
N GLY A 146 1.82 -12.43 -0.13
CA GLY A 146 0.88 -13.01 -1.06
C GLY A 146 0.35 -12.03 -2.09
N LYS A 147 -0.76 -12.39 -2.71
CA LYS A 147 -1.35 -11.62 -3.79
C LYS A 147 -2.12 -10.42 -3.24
N PRO A 148 -1.87 -9.20 -3.77
CA PRO A 148 -2.67 -8.03 -3.36
C PRO A 148 -4.12 -8.16 -3.87
N VAL A 149 -5.02 -7.44 -3.21
CA VAL A 149 -6.39 -7.30 -3.71
C VAL A 149 -6.32 -6.48 -5.01
N PRO A 150 -6.97 -6.92 -6.10
CA PRO A 150 -6.86 -6.24 -7.38
C PRO A 150 -7.25 -4.77 -7.31
N GLN A 151 -6.49 -3.94 -8.00
CA GLN A 151 -6.75 -2.51 -8.08
C GLN A 151 -8.08 -2.25 -8.75
N LYS A 152 -8.86 -1.31 -8.21
CA LYS A 152 -10.15 -0.89 -8.76
C LYS A 152 -10.24 0.62 -8.86
N ILE A 153 -10.96 1.08 -9.88
CA ILE A 153 -11.36 2.48 -9.98
C ILE A 153 -12.63 2.65 -9.17
N PHE A 154 -12.70 3.74 -8.41
CA PHE A 154 -13.89 4.04 -7.61
C PHE A 154 -14.36 5.47 -7.84
N THR A 155 -15.67 5.68 -7.62
CA THR A 155 -16.30 7.00 -7.61
C THR A 155 -17.29 7.03 -6.46
N VAL A 156 -17.13 7.99 -5.55
CA VAL A 156 -18.02 8.14 -4.39
C VAL A 156 -19.26 8.91 -4.81
N GLY A 157 -20.43 8.40 -4.40
CA GLY A 157 -21.70 9.06 -4.66
C GLY A 157 -22.17 9.01 -6.10
N GLY A 158 -21.56 8.13 -6.90
CA GLY A 158 -21.89 7.99 -8.32
C GLY A 158 -22.97 6.98 -8.66
#